data_78f418aed21a7b8f1a8a9f1ee259ee2a
#
_entry.id   78f418aed21a7b8f1a8a9f1ee259ee2a
#
_cell.length_a   1.000
_cell.length_b   1.000
_cell.length_c   1.000
_cell.angle_alpha   90.00
_cell.angle_beta   90.00
_cell.angle_gamma   90.00
#
_symmetry.space_group_name_H-M   'P 1'
#
loop_
_entity.id
_entity.type
_entity.pdbx_description
1 polymer ?
#
loop_
_entity_poly.entity_id
_entity_poly.type
_entity_poly.pdbx_seq_one_letter_code
_entity_poly.pdbx_strand_id
1 'polypeptide(L)'
;MPVVAPIMKVENCKKFGATVIIHGQNIGEARERALVMGKDRGLMYINGFDHPNILAGQGTMGLEVLEQVPDIDAAIIPVGGGGLIAGCAVALKTMKPDIQIIVSLKSCRP
;
A
#
# COMPACT_ATOMS: atom_id res chain seq x y z
N MET A 1 -0.80 -15.60 2.09
CA MET A 1 0.45 -14.96 2.55
C MET A 1 1.62 -15.89 2.28
N PRO A 2 2.84 -15.41 1.99
CA PRO A 2 4.00 -16.31 1.82
C PRO A 2 4.42 -16.94 3.14
N VAL A 3 5.18 -18.03 3.08
CA VAL A 3 5.65 -18.76 4.29
C VAL A 3 6.57 -17.89 5.17
N VAL A 4 7.24 -16.91 4.58
CA VAL A 4 8.10 -15.95 5.30
C VAL A 4 7.35 -14.77 5.92
N ALA A 5 6.01 -14.76 5.86
CA ALA A 5 5.22 -13.68 6.45
C ALA A 5 5.40 -13.65 7.97
N PRO A 6 5.58 -12.44 8.58
CA PRO A 6 5.69 -12.32 10.03
C PRO A 6 4.50 -12.96 10.73
N ILE A 7 4.78 -13.80 11.73
CA ILE A 7 3.75 -14.56 12.46
C ILE A 7 2.66 -13.66 13.05
N MET A 8 3.05 -12.49 13.55
CA MET A 8 2.09 -11.51 14.10
C MET A 8 1.07 -11.03 13.07
N LYS A 9 1.45 -10.90 11.79
CA LYS A 9 0.50 -10.54 10.72
C LYS A 9 -0.50 -11.66 10.45
N VAL A 10 -0.02 -12.91 10.47
CA VAL A 10 -0.86 -14.10 10.29
C VAL A 10 -1.88 -14.19 11.43
N GLU A 11 -1.42 -14.09 12.66
CA GLU A 11 -2.25 -14.17 13.85
C GLU A 11 -3.28 -13.04 13.93
N ASN A 12 -2.88 -11.80 13.65
CA ASN A 12 -3.80 -10.68 13.61
C ASN A 12 -4.91 -10.86 12.57
N CYS A 13 -4.58 -11.33 11.36
CA CYS A 13 -5.59 -11.61 10.35
C CYS A 13 -6.58 -12.68 10.83
N LYS A 14 -6.10 -13.76 11.44
CA LYS A 14 -6.95 -14.82 12.01
C LYS A 14 -7.83 -14.27 13.14
N LYS A 15 -7.26 -13.46 14.03
CA LYS A 15 -7.98 -12.84 15.15
C LYS A 15 -9.18 -12.00 14.67
N PHE A 16 -9.05 -11.34 13.51
CA PHE A 16 -10.14 -10.59 12.89
C PHE A 16 -11.05 -11.44 11.99
N GLY A 17 -10.99 -12.77 12.09
CA GLY A 17 -11.88 -13.69 11.38
C GLY A 17 -11.51 -13.97 9.92
N ALA A 18 -10.35 -13.52 9.46
CA ALA A 18 -9.93 -13.79 8.09
C ALA A 18 -9.45 -15.24 7.92
N THR A 19 -9.82 -15.88 6.80
CA THR A 19 -9.23 -17.15 6.38
C THR A 19 -7.84 -16.89 5.82
N VAL A 20 -6.82 -17.31 6.55
CA VAL A 20 -5.42 -17.13 6.16
C VAL A 20 -4.88 -18.38 5.48
N ILE A 21 -4.45 -18.22 4.24
CA ILE A 21 -3.80 -19.28 3.45
C ILE A 21 -2.33 -18.94 3.29
N ILE A 22 -1.45 -19.83 3.76
CA ILE A 22 -0.01 -19.70 3.61
C ILE A 22 0.40 -20.44 2.34
N HIS A 23 1.03 -19.72 1.41
CA HIS A 23 1.50 -20.30 0.14
C HIS A 23 2.63 -19.49 -0.46
N GLY A 24 3.62 -20.18 -1.01
CA GLY A 24 4.76 -19.61 -1.73
C GLY A 24 5.85 -19.07 -0.81
N GLN A 25 7.05 -18.94 -1.39
CA GLN A 25 8.24 -18.46 -0.68
C GLN A 25 8.33 -16.93 -0.64
N ASN A 26 7.60 -16.25 -1.54
CA ASN A 26 7.62 -14.80 -1.68
C ASN A 26 6.22 -14.24 -1.97
N ILE A 27 6.12 -12.91 -1.96
CA ILE A 27 4.85 -12.20 -2.19
C ILE A 27 4.31 -12.46 -3.60
N GLY A 28 5.18 -12.62 -4.61
CA GLY A 28 4.77 -12.90 -5.99
C GLY A 28 3.98 -14.21 -6.09
N GLU A 29 4.55 -15.31 -5.57
CA GLU A 29 3.90 -16.61 -5.57
C GLU A 29 2.58 -16.62 -4.76
N ALA A 30 2.58 -15.95 -3.61
CA ALA A 30 1.36 -15.79 -2.82
C ALA A 30 0.27 -15.00 -3.58
N ARG A 31 0.67 -13.98 -4.35
CA ARG A 31 -0.24 -13.19 -5.21
C ARG A 31 -0.82 -14.04 -6.34
N GLU A 32 0.02 -14.79 -7.05
CA GLU A 32 -0.44 -15.69 -8.12
C GLU A 32 -1.48 -16.68 -7.61
N ARG A 33 -1.21 -17.29 -6.46
CA ARG A 33 -2.18 -18.18 -5.81
C ARG A 33 -3.48 -17.47 -5.46
N ALA A 34 -3.40 -16.24 -4.95
CA ALA A 34 -4.58 -15.45 -4.61
C ALA A 34 -5.43 -15.13 -5.86
N LEU A 35 -4.80 -14.80 -6.99
CA LEU A 35 -5.49 -14.54 -8.24
C LEU A 35 -6.23 -15.77 -8.77
N VAL A 36 -5.58 -16.95 -8.75
CA VAL A 36 -6.21 -18.21 -9.15
C VAL A 36 -7.41 -18.50 -8.26
N MET A 37 -7.22 -18.43 -6.93
CA MET A 37 -8.32 -18.68 -5.98
C MET A 37 -9.47 -17.66 -6.12
N GLY A 38 -9.14 -16.41 -6.40
CA GLY A 38 -10.12 -15.37 -6.66
C GLY A 38 -11.02 -15.75 -7.83
N LYS A 39 -10.41 -16.17 -8.95
CA LYS A 39 -11.12 -16.62 -10.13
C LYS A 39 -11.99 -17.86 -9.85
N ASP A 40 -11.42 -18.88 -9.20
CA ASP A 40 -12.10 -20.16 -8.95
C ASP A 40 -13.28 -20.01 -7.99
N ARG A 41 -13.22 -19.06 -7.06
CA ARG A 41 -14.22 -18.86 -6.00
C ARG A 41 -15.10 -17.61 -6.21
N GLY A 42 -14.94 -16.89 -7.30
CA GLY A 42 -15.67 -15.64 -7.56
C GLY A 42 -15.32 -14.52 -6.57
N LEU A 43 -14.09 -14.49 -6.04
CA LEU A 43 -13.64 -13.48 -5.09
C LEU A 43 -12.88 -12.36 -5.81
N MET A 44 -13.08 -11.13 -5.36
CA MET A 44 -12.32 -9.99 -5.86
C MET A 44 -10.93 -9.95 -5.23
N TYR A 45 -9.89 -9.90 -6.06
CA TYR A 45 -8.53 -9.63 -5.61
C TYR A 45 -8.33 -8.13 -5.40
N ILE A 46 -8.01 -7.72 -4.18
CA ILE A 46 -7.68 -6.34 -3.86
C ILE A 46 -6.16 -6.18 -3.86
N ASN A 47 -5.64 -5.42 -4.83
CA ASN A 47 -4.22 -5.05 -4.84
C ASN A 47 -3.96 -4.00 -3.75
N GLY A 48 -2.89 -4.19 -2.97
CA GLY A 48 -2.59 -3.33 -1.82
C GLY A 48 -2.00 -1.94 -2.18
N PHE A 49 -1.68 -1.67 -3.45
CA PHE A 49 -1.01 -0.42 -3.84
C PHE A 49 -1.34 0.07 -5.26
N ASP A 50 -1.77 -0.77 -6.17
CA ASP A 50 -2.02 -0.44 -7.57
C ASP A 50 -3.50 -0.69 -7.92
N HIS A 51 -4.35 0.18 -7.43
CA HIS A 51 -5.79 0.18 -7.70
C HIS A 51 -6.36 1.59 -7.44
N PRO A 52 -7.23 2.14 -8.30
CA PRO A 52 -7.77 3.50 -8.15
C PRO A 52 -8.33 3.81 -6.76
N ASN A 53 -9.12 2.91 -6.20
CA ASN A 53 -9.71 3.12 -4.87
C ASN A 53 -8.66 3.11 -3.75
N ILE A 54 -7.58 2.33 -3.91
CA ILE A 54 -6.46 2.34 -2.96
C ILE A 54 -5.71 3.67 -3.06
N LEU A 55 -5.41 4.13 -4.27
CA LEU A 55 -4.75 5.43 -4.49
C LEU A 55 -5.58 6.59 -3.94
N ALA A 56 -6.89 6.58 -4.17
CA ALA A 56 -7.82 7.57 -3.61
C ALA A 56 -7.79 7.55 -2.07
N GLY A 57 -7.84 6.36 -1.46
CA GLY A 57 -7.72 6.21 0.00
C GLY A 57 -6.38 6.72 0.53
N GLN A 58 -5.26 6.41 -0.13
CA GLN A 58 -3.94 6.93 0.27
C GLN A 58 -3.83 8.45 0.10
N GLY A 59 -4.53 9.03 -0.87
CA GLY A 59 -4.56 10.47 -1.10
C GLY A 59 -5.17 11.26 0.06
N THR A 60 -6.06 10.69 0.85
CA THR A 60 -6.65 11.36 2.03
C THR A 60 -5.58 11.82 3.01
N MET A 61 -4.51 11.04 3.20
CA MET A 61 -3.37 11.46 4.03
C MET A 61 -2.74 12.75 3.51
N GLY A 62 -2.62 12.92 2.19
CA GLY A 62 -2.10 14.16 1.60
C GLY A 62 -2.98 15.37 1.90
N LEU A 63 -4.30 15.20 1.90
CA LEU A 63 -5.24 16.26 2.26
C LEU A 63 -5.12 16.62 3.75
N GLU A 64 -5.10 15.62 4.63
CA GLU A 64 -4.93 15.84 6.07
C GLU A 64 -3.60 16.53 6.42
N VAL A 65 -2.52 16.20 5.70
CA VAL A 65 -1.22 16.89 5.85
C VAL A 65 -1.35 18.37 5.52
N LEU A 66 -2.03 18.74 4.44
CA LEU A 66 -2.24 20.15 4.07
C LEU A 66 -3.13 20.90 5.06
N GLU A 67 -4.12 20.21 5.63
CA GLU A 67 -4.97 20.80 6.68
C GLU A 67 -4.17 21.08 7.95
N GLN A 68 -3.27 20.19 8.35
CA GLN A 68 -2.48 20.32 9.58
C GLN A 68 -1.26 21.21 9.42
N VAL A 69 -0.67 21.26 8.22
CA VAL A 69 0.55 22.02 7.90
C VAL A 69 0.37 22.78 6.59
N PRO A 70 -0.41 23.85 6.57
CA PRO A 70 -0.75 24.58 5.32
C PRO A 70 0.47 25.17 4.59
N ASP A 71 1.50 25.55 5.34
CA ASP A 71 2.72 26.20 4.81
C ASP A 71 3.83 25.20 4.42
N ILE A 72 3.49 23.92 4.26
CA ILE A 72 4.46 22.88 3.90
C ILE A 72 5.08 23.12 2.51
N ASP A 73 6.41 23.09 2.40
CA ASP A 73 7.14 23.25 1.13
C ASP A 73 7.52 21.91 0.50
N ALA A 74 7.74 20.89 1.32
CA ALA A 74 8.16 19.57 0.87
C ALA A 74 7.57 18.45 1.71
N ALA A 75 7.23 17.32 1.07
CA ALA A 75 6.78 16.10 1.73
C ALA A 75 7.73 14.95 1.40
N ILE A 76 8.29 14.28 2.41
CA ILE A 76 9.13 13.09 2.25
C ILE A 76 8.26 11.87 2.51
N ILE A 77 8.07 11.03 1.50
CA ILE A 77 7.16 9.89 1.55
C ILE A 77 7.91 8.58 1.32
N PRO A 78 7.80 7.59 2.22
CA PRO A 78 8.41 6.29 2.04
C PRO A 78 7.73 5.51 0.90
N VAL A 79 8.53 4.77 0.12
CA VAL A 79 8.03 3.99 -1.01
C VAL A 79 8.34 2.50 -0.83
N GLY A 80 7.27 1.70 -0.84
CA GLY A 80 7.31 0.25 -1.04
C GLY A 80 6.70 -0.08 -2.40
N GLY A 81 5.41 -0.42 -2.44
CA GLY A 81 4.67 -0.66 -3.69
C GLY A 81 4.24 0.60 -4.45
N GLY A 82 4.48 1.79 -3.94
CA GLY A 82 4.22 3.06 -4.60
C GLY A 82 2.81 3.66 -4.38
N GLY A 83 1.87 2.92 -3.80
CA GLY A 83 0.48 3.38 -3.65
C GLY A 83 0.33 4.61 -2.77
N LEU A 84 1.06 4.66 -1.64
CA LEU A 84 1.02 5.80 -0.73
C LEU A 84 1.50 7.08 -1.40
N ILE A 85 2.69 7.05 -1.99
CA ILE A 85 3.24 8.24 -2.65
C ILE A 85 2.40 8.66 -3.85
N ALA A 86 1.87 7.73 -4.64
CA ALA A 86 1.04 8.04 -5.78
C ALA A 86 -0.25 8.76 -5.36
N GLY A 87 -0.98 8.23 -4.36
CA GLY A 87 -2.19 8.87 -3.84
C GLY A 87 -1.91 10.24 -3.21
N CYS A 88 -0.90 10.32 -2.32
CA CYS A 88 -0.52 11.56 -1.68
C CYS A 88 -0.02 12.61 -2.67
N ALA A 89 0.79 12.22 -3.66
CA ALA A 89 1.30 13.15 -4.66
C ALA A 89 0.18 13.76 -5.51
N VAL A 90 -0.81 12.97 -5.89
CA VAL A 90 -2.00 13.49 -6.59
C VAL A 90 -2.70 14.53 -5.74
N ALA A 91 -3.02 14.22 -4.49
CA ALA A 91 -3.70 15.14 -3.59
C ALA A 91 -2.88 16.42 -3.33
N LEU A 92 -1.63 16.26 -2.92
CA LEU A 92 -0.73 17.36 -2.60
C LEU A 92 -0.47 18.28 -3.80
N LYS A 93 -0.15 17.73 -4.96
CA LYS A 93 0.13 18.50 -6.17
C LYS A 93 -1.11 19.16 -6.76
N THR A 94 -2.28 18.59 -6.58
CA THR A 94 -3.55 19.22 -7.02
C THR A 94 -3.86 20.45 -6.17
N MET A 95 -3.64 20.37 -4.86
CA MET A 95 -3.96 21.46 -3.93
C MET A 95 -2.84 22.50 -3.81
N LYS A 96 -1.58 22.06 -3.91
CA LYS A 96 -0.38 22.90 -3.79
C LYS A 96 0.63 22.51 -4.89
N PRO A 97 0.53 23.03 -6.12
CA PRO A 97 1.32 22.59 -7.27
C PRO A 97 2.84 22.69 -7.07
N ASP A 98 3.29 23.67 -6.30
CA ASP A 98 4.71 23.96 -6.06
C ASP A 98 5.35 23.05 -4.99
N ILE A 99 4.56 22.31 -4.21
CA ILE A 99 5.10 21.42 -3.17
C ILE A 99 6.09 20.41 -3.74
N GLN A 100 7.21 20.23 -3.08
CA GLN A 100 8.19 19.21 -3.45
C GLN A 100 7.79 17.85 -2.88
N ILE A 101 7.78 16.81 -3.70
CA ILE A 101 7.55 15.42 -3.26
C ILE A 101 8.87 14.66 -3.35
N ILE A 102 9.37 14.23 -2.20
CA ILE A 102 10.65 13.56 -2.08
C ILE A 102 10.40 12.08 -1.72
N VAL A 103 11.05 11.20 -2.46
CA VAL A 103 10.95 9.74 -2.26
C VAL A 103 11.98 9.28 -1.24
N SER A 104 11.55 8.55 -0.22
CA SER A 104 12.44 7.82 0.66
C SER A 104 12.37 6.33 0.35
N LEU A 105 13.47 5.74 -0.13
CA LEU A 105 13.60 4.32 -0.41
C LEU A 105 14.49 3.66 0.63
N LYS A 106 14.06 2.51 1.16
CA LYS A 106 14.95 1.67 1.95
C LYS A 106 16.01 1.10 1.01
N SER A 107 17.26 1.49 1.21
CA SER A 107 18.39 0.86 0.53
C SER A 107 18.46 -0.61 0.95
N CYS A 108 18.13 -1.53 0.07
CA CYS A 108 18.52 -2.93 0.22
C CYS A 108 20.02 -3.00 -0.14
N ARG A 109 20.88 -2.73 0.83
CA ARG A 109 22.26 -3.22 0.71
C ARG A 109 22.24 -4.71 0.97
N PRO A 110 22.93 -5.50 0.12
CA PRO A 110 23.04 -6.94 0.31
C PRO A 110 23.74 -7.27 1.61
#